data_caf86fb3378c45a8dc9bb97baba99e19
#
_entry.id   caf86fb3378c45a8dc9bb97baba99e19
#
_cell.length_a   1.000
_cell.length_b   1.000
_cell.length_c   1.000
_cell.angle_alpha   90.00
_cell.angle_beta   90.00
_cell.angle_gamma   90.00
#
_symmetry.space_group_name_H-M   'P 1'
#
loop_
_entity.id
_entity.type
_entity.pdbx_description
1 polymer ?
#
loop_
_entity_poly.entity_id
_entity_poly.type
_entity_poly.pdbx_seq_one_letter_code
_entity_poly.pdbx_strand_id
1 'polypeptide(L)'
;MVTVGMNYQVIPGKSELFESVFNKVLEVMGKLDGHVKTHLYVDVHDRNCYMILSEWTDRTRFDAFIASEQFRSVANWGKEQVLAARPSHHYYGDNVDGPPQQGKCPVSAH
;
A
#
# COMPACT_ATOMS: atom_id res chain seq x y z
N MET A 1 2.80 -15.24 9.96
CA MET A 1 2.25 -13.90 9.70
C MET A 1 3.21 -13.11 8.82
N VAL A 2 2.68 -12.33 7.91
CA VAL A 2 3.49 -11.52 7.02
C VAL A 2 3.05 -10.07 7.13
N THR A 3 4.02 -9.15 7.04
CA THR A 3 3.75 -7.72 7.00
C THR A 3 4.15 -7.22 5.62
N VAL A 4 3.24 -6.48 4.99
CA VAL A 4 3.47 -5.96 3.64
C VAL A 4 3.52 -4.45 3.72
N GLY A 5 4.57 -3.87 3.17
CA GLY A 5 4.70 -2.42 3.03
C GLY A 5 4.47 -2.03 1.59
N MET A 6 3.58 -1.09 1.37
CA MET A 6 3.29 -0.59 0.03
C MET A 6 3.53 0.90 0.01
N ASN A 7 4.47 1.32 -0.81
CA ASN A 7 4.85 2.73 -0.92
C ASN A 7 4.14 3.39 -2.09
N TYR A 8 3.58 4.55 -1.85
CA TYR A 8 2.82 5.29 -2.85
C TYR A 8 3.31 6.72 -2.92
N GLN A 9 3.50 7.21 -4.13
CA GLN A 9 3.77 8.64 -4.33
C GLN A 9 2.56 9.24 -5.03
N VAL A 10 1.94 10.20 -4.36
CA VAL A 10 0.68 10.80 -4.80
C VAL A 10 0.97 12.11 -5.52
N ILE A 11 0.20 12.38 -6.56
CA ILE A 11 0.29 13.65 -7.29
C ILE A 11 -0.07 14.78 -6.34
N PRO A 12 0.71 15.88 -6.30
CA PRO A 12 0.39 17.01 -5.43
C PRO A 12 -1.06 17.49 -5.67
N GLY A 13 -1.76 17.70 -4.56
CA GLY A 13 -3.16 18.09 -4.59
C GLY A 13 -4.14 16.94 -4.59
N LYS A 14 -3.65 15.69 -4.65
CA LYS A 14 -4.53 14.51 -4.68
C LYS A 14 -4.50 13.71 -3.39
N SER A 15 -3.85 14.23 -2.35
CA SER A 15 -3.71 13.49 -1.09
C SER A 15 -5.04 13.16 -0.44
N GLU A 16 -5.97 14.11 -0.41
CA GLU A 16 -7.27 13.85 0.21
C GLU A 16 -8.04 12.76 -0.54
N LEU A 17 -7.95 12.79 -1.86
CA LEU A 17 -8.59 11.78 -2.68
C LEU A 17 -7.96 10.40 -2.43
N PHE A 18 -6.64 10.37 -2.35
CA PHE A 18 -5.93 9.12 -2.05
C PHE A 18 -6.38 8.55 -0.70
N GLU A 19 -6.45 9.39 0.32
CA GLU A 19 -6.85 8.94 1.65
C GLU A 19 -8.30 8.46 1.68
N SER A 20 -9.16 9.13 0.93
CA SER A 20 -10.56 8.72 0.84
C SER A 20 -10.69 7.33 0.19
N VAL A 21 -9.94 7.09 -0.87
CA VAL A 21 -9.95 5.80 -1.54
C VAL A 21 -9.34 4.73 -0.65
N PHE A 22 -8.27 5.08 0.07
CA PHE A 22 -7.67 4.14 1.01
C PHE A 22 -8.68 3.67 2.05
N ASN A 23 -9.50 4.58 2.57
CA ASN A 23 -10.49 4.21 3.57
C ASN A 23 -11.50 3.21 3.01
N LYS A 24 -11.87 3.34 1.74
CA LYS A 24 -12.77 2.38 1.10
C LYS A 24 -12.11 1.01 0.94
N VAL A 25 -10.85 1.01 0.56
CA VAL A 25 -10.10 -0.24 0.43
C VAL A 25 -9.95 -0.90 1.81
N LEU A 26 -9.74 -0.10 2.84
CA LEU A 26 -9.60 -0.62 4.19
C LEU A 26 -10.88 -1.33 4.65
N GLU A 27 -12.04 -0.80 4.30
CA GLU A 27 -13.30 -1.46 4.61
C GLU A 27 -13.39 -2.83 3.94
N VAL A 28 -12.96 -2.92 2.69
CA VAL A 28 -12.94 -4.20 1.98
C VAL A 28 -11.98 -5.16 2.66
N MET A 29 -10.78 -4.69 2.99
CA MET A 29 -9.79 -5.53 3.66
C MET A 29 -10.31 -6.08 4.98
N GLY A 30 -11.02 -5.27 5.74
CA GLY A 30 -11.53 -5.68 7.04
C GLY A 30 -12.51 -6.84 6.98
N LYS A 31 -13.09 -7.10 5.82
CA LYS A 31 -14.01 -8.21 5.63
C LYS A 31 -13.35 -9.45 5.07
N LEU A 32 -12.07 -9.38 4.78
CA LEU A 32 -11.37 -10.49 4.15
C LEU A 32 -10.73 -11.40 5.19
N ASP A 33 -10.77 -12.68 4.88
CA ASP A 33 -10.15 -13.69 5.71
C ASP A 33 -8.63 -13.53 5.63
N GLY A 34 -7.99 -13.58 6.79
CA GLY A 34 -6.53 -13.48 6.85
C GLY A 34 -6.00 -12.08 7.08
N HIS A 35 -6.83 -11.07 6.93
CA HIS A 35 -6.39 -9.70 7.23
C HIS A 35 -6.32 -9.48 8.74
N VAL A 36 -5.22 -8.92 9.23
CA VAL A 36 -5.03 -8.64 10.65
C VAL A 36 -5.24 -7.16 10.95
N LYS A 37 -4.44 -6.31 10.33
CA LYS A 37 -4.60 -4.85 10.49
C LYS A 37 -3.84 -4.13 9.40
N THR A 38 -4.23 -2.89 9.12
CA THR A 38 -3.59 -2.05 8.13
C THR A 38 -3.59 -0.61 8.61
N HIS A 39 -2.46 0.05 8.41
CA HIS A 39 -2.31 1.47 8.73
C HIS A 39 -1.73 2.22 7.55
N LEU A 40 -2.12 3.48 7.44
CA LEU A 40 -1.60 4.40 6.45
C LEU A 40 -0.70 5.41 7.13
N TYR A 41 0.51 5.55 6.62
CA TYR A 41 1.48 6.52 7.13
C TYR A 41 1.82 7.51 6.04
N VAL A 42 2.18 8.71 6.46
CA VAL A 42 2.64 9.74 5.53
C VAL A 42 4.04 10.17 5.96
N ASP A 43 4.89 10.47 4.99
CA ASP A 43 6.24 10.94 5.27
C ASP A 43 6.18 12.37 5.79
N VAL A 44 6.86 12.65 6.90
CA VAL A 44 6.85 13.99 7.48
C VAL A 44 7.55 15.01 6.59
N HIS A 45 8.45 14.57 5.74
CA HIS A 45 9.19 15.46 4.86
C HIS A 45 8.55 15.62 3.50
N ASP A 46 7.62 14.73 3.14
CA ASP A 46 6.94 14.79 1.84
C ASP A 46 5.52 14.29 2.00
N ARG A 47 4.57 15.21 2.12
CA ARG A 47 3.17 14.87 2.37
C ARG A 47 2.50 14.14 1.21
N ASN A 48 3.18 14.00 0.10
CA ASN A 48 2.66 13.23 -1.04
C ASN A 48 3.22 11.81 -1.06
N CYS A 49 4.03 11.45 -0.09
CA CYS A 49 4.65 10.14 -0.01
C CYS A 49 4.00 9.34 1.12
N TYR A 50 3.34 8.25 0.76
CA TYR A 50 2.59 7.43 1.70
C TYR A 50 3.12 6.01 1.76
N MET A 51 2.90 5.37 2.89
CA MET A 51 3.18 3.95 3.05
C MET A 51 2.00 3.30 3.72
N ILE A 52 1.51 2.22 3.12
CA ILE A 52 0.50 1.37 3.73
C ILE A 52 1.22 0.18 4.33
N LEU A 53 1.04 -0.04 5.63
CA LEU A 53 1.63 -1.18 6.31
C LEU A 53 0.50 -2.13 6.68
N SER A 54 0.50 -3.32 6.11
CA SER A 54 -0.60 -4.26 6.22
C SER A 54 -0.11 -5.59 6.75
N GLU A 55 -0.79 -6.12 7.76
CA GLU A 55 -0.44 -7.41 8.36
C GLU A 55 -1.49 -8.45 8.01
N TRP A 56 -1.03 -9.62 7.59
CA TRP A 56 -1.88 -10.73 7.15
C TRP A 56 -1.42 -12.03 7.80
N THR A 57 -2.33 -12.97 7.94
CA THR A 57 -1.98 -14.26 8.55
C THR A 57 -0.96 -15.00 7.71
N ASP A 58 -1.05 -14.89 6.38
CA ASP A 58 -0.05 -15.45 5.49
C ASP A 58 -0.05 -14.67 4.17
N ARG A 59 0.99 -14.91 3.39
CA ARG A 59 1.16 -14.19 2.13
C ARG A 59 0.10 -14.57 1.09
N THR A 60 -0.36 -15.80 1.13
CA THR A 60 -1.37 -16.28 0.18
C THR A 60 -2.64 -15.45 0.26
N ARG A 61 -3.04 -15.12 1.49
CA ARG A 61 -4.24 -14.30 1.68
C ARG A 61 -4.06 -12.91 1.12
N PHE A 62 -2.89 -12.33 1.33
CA PHE A 62 -2.60 -11.02 0.76
C PHE A 62 -2.58 -11.08 -0.77
N ASP A 63 -1.95 -12.12 -1.33
CA ASP A 63 -1.88 -12.27 -2.78
C ASP A 63 -3.28 -12.40 -3.38
N ALA A 64 -4.17 -13.10 -2.69
CA ALA A 64 -5.56 -13.21 -3.14
C ALA A 64 -6.25 -11.85 -3.14
N PHE A 65 -5.95 -11.02 -2.14
CA PHE A 65 -6.53 -9.68 -2.09
C PHE A 65 -6.08 -8.82 -3.27
N ILE A 66 -4.78 -8.78 -3.56
CA ILE A 66 -4.30 -7.93 -4.65
C ILE A 66 -4.69 -8.47 -6.01
N ALA A 67 -5.05 -9.74 -6.09
CA ALA A 67 -5.55 -10.33 -7.34
C ALA A 67 -7.05 -10.13 -7.49
N SER A 68 -7.74 -9.63 -6.47
CA SER A 68 -9.18 -9.43 -6.52
C SER A 68 -9.53 -8.32 -7.51
N GLU A 69 -10.74 -8.43 -8.05
CA GLU A 69 -11.22 -7.45 -9.01
C GLU A 69 -11.38 -6.08 -8.37
N GLN A 70 -11.86 -6.04 -7.13
CA GLN A 70 -12.02 -4.79 -6.42
C GLN A 70 -10.69 -4.05 -6.28
N PHE A 71 -9.65 -4.77 -5.85
CA PHE A 71 -8.36 -4.12 -5.68
C PHE A 71 -7.79 -3.68 -7.02
N ARG A 72 -7.89 -4.52 -8.03
CA ARG A 72 -7.33 -4.20 -9.34
C ARG A 72 -8.00 -2.99 -9.96
N SER A 73 -9.30 -2.86 -9.81
CA SER A 73 -10.03 -1.69 -10.31
C SER A 73 -9.55 -0.41 -9.63
N VAL A 74 -9.39 -0.46 -8.31
CA VAL A 74 -8.92 0.70 -7.56
C VAL A 74 -7.47 1.01 -7.92
N ALA A 75 -6.64 -0.01 -8.05
CA ALA A 75 -5.22 0.19 -8.37
C ALA A 75 -5.05 0.82 -9.74
N ASN A 76 -5.81 0.37 -10.73
CA ASN A 76 -5.73 0.95 -12.07
C ASN A 76 -6.20 2.40 -12.07
N TRP A 77 -7.31 2.67 -11.42
CA TRP A 77 -7.80 4.03 -11.29
C TRP A 77 -6.76 4.92 -10.60
N GLY A 78 -6.17 4.42 -9.51
CA GLY A 78 -5.18 5.18 -8.76
C GLY A 78 -3.97 5.54 -9.59
N LYS A 79 -3.46 4.58 -10.37
CA LYS A 79 -2.30 4.83 -11.23
C LYS A 79 -2.57 5.95 -12.22
N GLU A 80 -3.78 6.02 -12.74
CA GLU A 80 -4.10 7.00 -13.76
C GLU A 80 -4.44 8.37 -13.19
N GLN A 81 -5.06 8.40 -12.02
CA GLN A 81 -5.68 9.62 -11.51
C GLN A 81 -4.98 10.24 -10.31
N VAL A 82 -4.25 9.46 -9.54
CA VAL A 82 -3.78 9.90 -8.23
C VAL A 82 -2.28 9.73 -8.04
N LEU A 83 -1.70 8.68 -8.59
CA LEU A 83 -0.31 8.34 -8.30
C LEU A 83 0.65 8.98 -9.27
N ALA A 84 1.73 9.55 -8.72
CA ALA A 84 2.80 10.15 -9.52
C ALA A 84 3.78 9.10 -10.02
N ALA A 85 3.83 7.95 -9.34
CA ALA A 85 4.76 6.89 -9.68
C ALA A 85 4.11 5.55 -9.39
N ARG A 86 4.68 4.49 -9.94
CA ARG A 86 4.19 3.14 -9.73
C ARG A 86 4.41 2.74 -8.26
N PRO A 87 3.40 2.16 -7.59
CA PRO A 87 3.60 1.71 -6.22
C PRO A 87 4.60 0.58 -6.14
N SER A 88 5.28 0.47 -5.00
CA SER A 88 6.18 -0.64 -4.76
C SER A 88 5.73 -1.40 -3.52
N HIS A 89 5.99 -2.70 -3.49
CA HIS A 89 5.62 -3.57 -2.40
C HIS A 89 6.87 -4.15 -1.74
N HIS A 90 6.82 -4.25 -0.42
CA HIS A 90 7.90 -4.86 0.34
C HIS A 90 7.29 -5.83 1.34
N TYR A 91 7.91 -7.00 1.49
CA TYR A 91 7.40 -8.01 2.40
C TYR A 91 8.35 -8.16 3.58
N TYR A 92 7.78 -8.24 4.78
CA TYR A 92 8.52 -8.40 6.01
C TYR A 92 7.94 -9.58 6.77
N GLY A 93 8.78 -10.31 7.48
CA GLY A 93 8.34 -11.43 8.27
C GLY A 93 8.99 -12.72 7.87
N ASP A 94 8.32 -13.84 8.17
CA ASP A 94 8.92 -15.15 8.07
C ASP A 94 9.29 -15.58 6.66
N ASN A 95 8.62 -15.07 5.66
CA ASN A 95 8.81 -15.50 4.29
C ASN A 95 9.38 -14.40 3.40
N VAL A 96 10.22 -13.59 3.97
CA VAL A 96 10.87 -12.53 3.21
C VAL A 96 11.97 -13.11 2.34
N ASP A 97 11.93 -12.82 1.05
CA ASP A 97 12.94 -13.27 0.12
C ASP A 97 13.90 -12.13 -0.14
N GLY A 98 15.12 -12.27 0.36
CA GLY A 98 16.14 -11.28 0.16
C GLY A 98 15.91 -10.02 1.00
N PRO A 99 16.78 -9.05 0.86
CA PRO A 99 16.68 -7.82 1.64
C PRO A 99 15.52 -6.97 1.18
N PRO A 100 14.90 -6.22 2.10
CA PRO A 100 13.84 -5.30 1.72
C PRO A 100 14.33 -4.26 0.73
N GLN A 101 13.48 -3.91 -0.19
CA GLN A 101 13.79 -2.82 -1.10
C GLN A 101 13.70 -1.50 -0.35
N GLN A 102 14.48 -0.55 -0.77
CA GLN A 102 14.36 0.78 -0.23
C GLN A 102 13.05 1.41 -0.69
N GLY A 103 12.48 2.24 0.15
CA GLY A 103 11.30 2.98 -0.23
C GLY A 103 11.58 3.83 -1.45
N LYS A 104 10.56 4.05 -2.24
CA LYS A 104 10.72 4.76 -3.50
C LYS A 104 10.40 6.24 -3.43
N CYS A 105 10.03 6.72 -2.28
CA CYS A 105 9.77 8.14 -2.11
C CYS A 105 11.08 8.89 -2.14
N PRO A 106 11.23 9.85 -3.05
CA PRO A 106 12.54 10.50 -3.24
C PRO A 106 13.07 11.18 -2.01
N VAL A 107 12.19 11.65 -1.19
CA VAL A 107 12.58 12.40 0.00
C VAL A 107 13.38 11.56 0.97
N SER A 108 13.17 10.28 0.99
CA SER A 108 13.86 9.42 1.91
C SER A 108 15.33 9.27 1.59
N ALA A 109 15.75 9.80 0.47
CA ALA A 109 17.14 9.68 0.06
C ALA A 109 18.04 10.79 0.61
N HIS A 110 17.48 11.81 1.16
CA HIS A 110 18.28 12.95 1.63
C HIS A 110 19.14 12.66 2.82
#